data_9f936570d2a60a41a745ea73ba73c9be
#
_entry.id   9f936570d2a60a41a745ea73ba73c9be
#
_cell.length_a   1.000
_cell.length_b   1.000
_cell.length_c   1.000
_cell.angle_alpha   90.00
_cell.angle_beta   90.00
_cell.angle_gamma   90.00
#
_symmetry.space_group_name_H-M   'P 1'
#
loop_
_entity.id
_entity.type
_entity.pdbx_description
1 polymer ?
#
loop_
_entity_poly.entity_id
_entity_poly.type
_entity_poly.pdbx_seq_one_letter_code
_entity_poly.pdbx_strand_id
1 'polypeptide(L)' 'MTIRKKRPKKELVIDLTGPDGNAYALMAYAERFARQLGLNSEKIIEEMMSSDYENLLQVFDSNFGSFVILER' A
#
# COMPACT_ATOMS: atom_id res chain seq x y z
N MET A 1 -30.19 11.55 13.25
CA MET A 1 -29.84 10.37 12.92
C MET A 1 -28.74 10.36 11.96
N THR A 2 -27.93 9.50 12.03
CA THR A 2 -26.85 9.45 11.19
C THR A 2 -27.00 8.45 10.17
N ILE A 3 -26.94 8.85 8.99
CA ILE A 3 -27.01 7.96 7.95
C ILE A 3 -25.66 7.62 7.58
N ARG A 4 -25.18 6.45 7.80
CA ARG A 4 -23.93 6.06 7.49
C ARG A 4 -23.91 5.62 6.11
N LYS A 5 -23.21 6.25 5.36
CA LYS A 5 -22.99 5.91 4.07
C LYS A 5 -22.33 4.60 3.99
N LYS A 6 -22.82 3.71 3.30
CA LYS A 6 -22.19 2.50 3.13
C LYS A 6 -20.96 2.72 2.45
N ARG A 7 -19.91 2.47 3.02
CA ARG A 7 -18.66 2.64 2.45
C ARG A 7 -18.51 1.68 1.35
N PRO A 8 -18.16 2.09 0.23
CA PRO A 8 -17.94 1.22 -0.87
C PRO A 8 -16.83 0.33 -0.50
N LYS A 9 -16.89 -0.83 -0.82
CA LYS A 9 -15.88 -1.70 -0.54
C LYS A 9 -14.98 -1.58 -1.61
N LYS A 10 -14.65 -0.49 -2.07
CA LYS A 10 -13.76 -0.26 -3.08
C LYS A 10 -12.44 -0.60 -2.65
N GLU A 11 -11.88 -1.60 -3.01
CA GLU A 11 -10.54 -1.93 -2.71
C GLU A 11 -9.66 -1.36 -3.75
N LEU A 12 -8.53 -0.85 -3.41
CA LEU A 12 -7.60 -0.30 -4.36
C LEU A 12 -6.79 -1.48 -4.89
N VAL A 13 -6.79 -1.65 -6.19
CA VAL A 13 -6.05 -2.74 -6.82
C VAL A 13 -4.88 -2.12 -7.56
N ILE A 14 -3.68 -2.61 -7.30
CA ILE A 14 -2.47 -2.14 -7.97
C ILE A 14 -1.97 -3.27 -8.85
N ASP A 15 -1.90 -3.02 -10.16
CA ASP A 15 -1.46 -4.01 -11.12
C ASP A 15 0.04 -3.97 -11.20
N LEU A 16 0.69 -4.97 -10.66
CA LEU A 16 2.14 -5.00 -10.63
C LEU A 16 2.79 -5.29 -11.97
N THR A 17 1.99 -5.65 -12.96
CA THR A 17 2.55 -5.88 -14.29
C THR A 17 2.47 -4.60 -15.12
N GLY A 18 1.88 -3.54 -14.60
CA GLY A 18 1.74 -2.29 -15.31
C GLY A 18 2.72 -1.25 -14.78
N PRO A 19 2.51 0.01 -15.12
CA PRO A 19 3.43 1.07 -14.71
C PRO A 19 3.55 1.25 -13.21
N ASP A 20 2.51 0.86 -12.47
CA ASP A 20 2.55 1.02 -11.03
C ASP A 20 3.27 -0.13 -10.33
N GLY A 21 3.81 -1.05 -11.07
CA GLY A 21 4.47 -2.21 -10.49
C GLY A 21 5.93 -2.00 -10.15
N ASN A 22 6.43 -0.77 -10.15
CA ASN A 22 7.82 -0.56 -9.82
C ASN A 22 7.97 -0.09 -8.38
N ALA A 23 9.17 -0.20 -7.85
CA ALA A 23 9.43 0.12 -6.45
C ALA A 23 9.10 1.56 -6.11
N TYR A 24 9.38 2.48 -7.01
CA TYR A 24 9.14 3.87 -6.71
C TYR A 24 7.65 4.19 -6.59
N ALA A 25 6.84 3.61 -7.45
CA ALA A 25 5.41 3.82 -7.38
C ALA A 25 4.86 3.23 -6.10
N LEU A 26 5.33 2.04 -5.72
CA LEU A 26 4.84 1.40 -4.51
C LEU A 26 5.26 2.16 -3.26
N MET A 27 6.45 2.75 -3.27
CA MET A 27 6.90 3.53 -2.14
C MET A 27 6.07 4.81 -2.01
N ALA A 28 5.66 5.40 -3.13
CA ALA A 28 4.82 6.57 -3.10
C ALA A 28 3.45 6.25 -2.51
N TYR A 29 2.88 5.09 -2.90
CA TYR A 29 1.62 4.66 -2.35
C TYR A 29 1.76 4.40 -0.86
N ALA A 30 2.87 3.75 -0.46
CA ALA A 30 3.09 3.44 0.94
C ALA A 30 3.17 4.70 1.79
N GLU A 31 3.84 5.71 1.28
CA GLU A 31 3.97 6.95 2.02
C GLU A 31 2.61 7.60 2.19
N ARG A 32 1.83 7.62 1.14
CA ARG A 32 0.52 8.21 1.20
C ARG A 32 -0.39 7.48 2.18
N PHE A 33 -0.43 6.16 2.10
CA PHE A 33 -1.29 5.39 2.98
C PHE A 33 -0.84 5.48 4.42
N ALA A 34 0.47 5.47 4.65
CA ALA A 34 0.99 5.57 5.99
C ALA A 34 0.59 6.89 6.63
N ARG A 35 0.64 7.96 5.87
CA ARG A 35 0.25 9.24 6.40
C ARG A 35 -1.23 9.26 6.74
N GLN A 36 -2.05 8.66 5.91
CA GLN A 36 -3.48 8.63 6.15
C GLN A 36 -3.82 7.79 7.37
N LEU A 37 -3.04 6.75 7.62
CA LEU A 37 -3.31 5.88 8.74
C LEU A 37 -2.56 6.29 10.01
N GLY A 38 -1.77 7.33 9.94
CA GLY A 38 -1.01 7.78 11.10
C GLY A 38 0.19 6.90 11.40
N LEU A 39 0.71 6.19 10.41
CA LEU A 39 1.85 5.33 10.61
C LEU A 39 3.14 6.05 10.25
N ASN A 40 4.25 5.49 10.67
CA ASN A 40 5.54 6.08 10.37
C ASN A 40 5.96 5.66 8.97
N SER A 41 5.77 6.54 8.00
CA SER A 41 6.05 6.20 6.62
C SER A 41 7.53 5.96 6.37
N GLU A 42 8.41 6.66 7.06
CA GLU A 42 9.82 6.47 6.85
C GLU A 42 10.26 5.08 7.24
N LYS A 43 9.73 4.58 8.35
CA LYS A 43 10.11 3.27 8.80
C LYS A 43 9.60 2.20 7.85
N ILE A 44 8.38 2.36 7.36
CA ILE A 44 7.81 1.41 6.44
C ILE A 44 8.62 1.38 5.15
N ILE A 45 8.97 2.55 4.62
CA ILE A 45 9.74 2.62 3.40
C ILE A 45 11.12 2.04 3.60
N GLU A 46 11.70 2.25 4.76
CA GLU A 46 12.99 1.71 5.05
C GLU A 46 12.94 0.19 5.03
N GLU A 47 11.91 -0.39 5.59
CA GLU A 47 11.75 -1.83 5.58
C GLU A 47 11.50 -2.34 4.16
N MET A 48 10.77 -1.59 3.36
CA MET A 48 10.50 -1.99 2.00
C MET A 48 11.79 -2.03 1.18
N MET A 49 12.72 -1.16 1.49
CA MET A 49 13.95 -1.10 0.77
C MET A 49 15.08 -1.92 1.39
N SER A 50 14.79 -2.66 2.43
CA SER A 50 15.84 -3.37 3.15
C SER A 50 16.32 -4.64 2.45
N SER A 51 15.62 -5.10 1.46
CA SER A 51 15.99 -6.32 0.76
C SER A 51 15.55 -6.19 -0.69
N ASP A 52 15.01 -7.25 -1.27
CA ASP A 52 14.67 -7.23 -2.69
C ASP A 52 13.22 -6.80 -2.93
N TYR A 53 12.79 -6.88 -4.17
CA TYR A 53 11.46 -6.45 -4.55
C TYR A 53 10.39 -7.31 -3.90
N GLU A 54 10.64 -8.60 -3.75
CA GLU A 54 9.66 -9.46 -3.11
C GLU A 54 9.47 -9.05 -1.66
N ASN A 55 10.54 -8.65 -0.99
CA ASN A 55 10.44 -8.19 0.39
C ASN A 55 9.64 -6.89 0.42
N LEU A 56 9.84 -6.03 -0.57
CA LEU A 56 9.12 -4.79 -0.66
C LEU A 56 7.62 -5.07 -0.75
N LEU A 57 7.24 -6.03 -1.58
CA LEU A 57 5.84 -6.37 -1.75
C LEU A 57 5.26 -6.95 -0.46
N GLN A 58 6.04 -7.75 0.24
CA GLN A 58 5.56 -8.34 1.48
C GLN A 58 5.37 -7.29 2.56
N VAL A 59 6.27 -6.35 2.67
CA VAL A 59 6.16 -5.29 3.66
C VAL A 59 4.93 -4.42 3.33
N PHE A 60 4.74 -4.13 2.06
CA PHE A 60 3.61 -3.34 1.62
C PHE A 60 2.31 -4.06 1.98
N ASP A 61 2.24 -5.34 1.66
CA ASP A 61 1.04 -6.11 1.91
C ASP A 61 0.77 -6.25 3.40
N SER A 62 1.80 -6.41 4.20
CA SER A 62 1.65 -6.54 5.64
C SER A 62 1.05 -5.28 6.24
N ASN A 63 1.41 -4.14 5.72
CA ASN A 63 0.92 -2.88 6.27
C ASN A 63 -0.39 -2.42 5.65
N PHE A 64 -0.61 -2.70 4.39
CA PHE A 64 -1.76 -2.16 3.68
C PHE A 64 -2.66 -3.19 3.01
N GLY A 65 -2.39 -4.44 3.21
CA GLY A 65 -3.12 -5.50 2.51
C GLY A 65 -4.58 -5.60 2.87
N SER A 66 -4.99 -4.96 3.97
CA SER A 66 -6.38 -5.03 4.35
C SER A 66 -7.26 -4.18 3.44
N PHE A 67 -6.69 -3.25 2.70
CA PHE A 67 -7.46 -2.41 1.80
C PHE A 67 -6.83 -2.20 0.44
N VAL A 68 -5.69 -2.83 0.19
CA VAL A 68 -5.02 -2.72 -1.09
C VAL A 68 -4.73 -4.12 -1.59
N ILE A 69 -5.04 -4.38 -2.84
CA ILE A 69 -4.76 -5.66 -3.45
C ILE A 69 -3.67 -5.50 -4.48
N LEU A 70 -2.65 -6.34 -4.39
CA LEU A 70 -1.57 -6.32 -5.36
C LEU A 70 -1.80 -7.49 -6.32
N GLU A 71 -1.86 -7.19 -7.60
CA GLU A 71 -2.08 -8.22 -8.59
C GLU A 71 -0.87 -8.34 -9.49
N ARG A 72 -0.44 -9.53 -9.81
CA ARG A 72 0.63 -9.70 -10.77
C ARG A 72 0.38 -10.87 -11.69
#